data_bb0fc00999c51d9a4e4fca7d814efba0
#
_entry.id   bb0fc00999c51d9a4e4fca7d814efba0
#
_cell.length_a   1.000
_cell.length_b   1.000
_cell.length_c   1.000
_cell.angle_alpha   90.00
_cell.angle_beta   90.00
_cell.angle_gamma   90.00
#
_symmetry.space_group_name_H-M   'P 1'
#
loop_
_entity.id
_entity.type
_entity.pdbx_description
1 polymer ?
#
loop_
_entity_poly.entity_id
_entity_poly.type
_entity_poly.pdbx_seq_one_letter_code
_entity_poly.pdbx_strand_id
1 'polypeptide(L)'
;MSKPFTESELSFHLDSELNWRRRELSDLKAAIRSADVIAKTVLLRALVTMAYAHWEGYVRISATKYFTHITLKKRPFRELDGQFYKNTFLARLDAFFRSKGSTQESCSFIATILESHDSRFAYINPQLIDTKSNLNTDVIKDLCLICSFDNAFFENDRLFIDLTLLRKRNAIAHGQEDGIDVREVDTIVDKTLALMGHFKTLIENKVYTKGYLRSSGV
;
A
#
# COMPACT_ATOMS: atom_id res chain seq x y z
N MET A 1 3.81 7.34 -18.04
CA MET A 1 4.54 8.16 -17.05
C MET A 1 5.99 7.69 -16.97
N SER A 2 6.95 8.63 -16.84
CA SER A 2 8.38 8.32 -16.62
C SER A 2 8.58 7.55 -15.31
N LYS A 3 9.72 6.86 -15.17
CA LYS A 3 10.07 6.17 -13.91
C LYS A 3 10.54 7.23 -12.90
N PRO A 4 10.12 7.17 -11.61
CA PRO A 4 10.45 8.17 -10.59
C PRO A 4 11.90 8.02 -10.12
N PHE A 5 12.86 8.56 -10.87
CA PHE A 5 14.28 8.51 -10.50
C PHE A 5 14.64 9.52 -9.42
N THR A 6 14.11 10.76 -9.51
CA THR A 6 14.32 11.81 -8.52
C THR A 6 13.23 11.81 -7.46
N GLU A 7 13.50 12.43 -6.31
CA GLU A 7 12.52 12.63 -5.23
C GLU A 7 11.32 13.47 -5.72
N SER A 8 11.61 14.51 -6.49
CA SER A 8 10.56 15.37 -7.06
C SER A 8 9.66 14.64 -8.05
N GLU A 9 10.22 13.76 -8.89
CA GLU A 9 9.41 12.91 -9.80
C GLU A 9 8.54 11.94 -9.02
N LEU A 10 9.07 11.35 -7.94
CA LEU A 10 8.28 10.46 -7.08
C LEU A 10 7.12 11.22 -6.43
N SER A 11 7.40 12.37 -5.80
CA SER A 11 6.37 13.21 -5.17
C SER A 11 5.31 13.64 -6.19
N PHE A 12 5.72 14.10 -7.37
CA PHE A 12 4.79 14.45 -8.45
C PHE A 12 3.87 13.28 -8.84
N HIS A 13 4.41 12.05 -8.94
CA HIS A 13 3.61 10.87 -9.25
C HIS A 13 2.61 10.54 -8.14
N LEU A 14 3.04 10.64 -6.86
CA LEU A 14 2.16 10.40 -5.71
C LEU A 14 1.05 11.45 -5.62
N ASP A 15 1.39 12.72 -5.86
CA ASP A 15 0.41 13.81 -5.89
C ASP A 15 -0.60 13.65 -7.03
N SER A 16 -0.14 13.31 -8.23
CA SER A 16 -1.01 13.08 -9.37
C SER A 16 -2.03 11.97 -9.08
N GLU A 17 -1.57 10.86 -8.46
CA GLU A 17 -2.43 9.74 -8.08
C GLU A 17 -3.41 10.11 -6.97
N LEU A 18 -3.01 10.94 -5.99
CA LEU A 18 -3.89 11.39 -4.92
C LEU A 18 -4.93 12.40 -5.41
N ASN A 19 -4.52 13.33 -6.27
CA ASN A 19 -5.36 14.47 -6.66
C ASN A 19 -6.56 14.08 -7.52
N TRP A 20 -6.42 13.13 -8.44
CA TRP A 20 -7.56 12.69 -9.23
C TRP A 20 -8.57 11.90 -8.38
N ARG A 21 -8.09 11.08 -7.43
CA ARG A 21 -8.94 10.35 -6.49
C ARG A 21 -9.70 11.30 -5.55
N ARG A 22 -9.01 12.32 -5.07
CA ARG A 22 -9.63 13.38 -4.25
C ARG A 22 -10.76 14.07 -5.00
N ARG A 23 -10.55 14.41 -6.28
CA ARG A 23 -11.60 15.03 -7.11
C ARG A 23 -12.79 14.11 -7.25
N GLU A 24 -12.59 12.86 -7.62
CA GLU A 24 -13.67 11.91 -7.83
C GLU A 24 -14.50 11.66 -6.56
N LEU A 25 -13.86 11.51 -5.40
CA LEU A 25 -14.56 11.41 -4.12
C LEU A 25 -15.32 12.70 -3.78
N SER A 26 -14.76 13.87 -4.07
CA SER A 26 -15.41 15.15 -3.85
C SER A 26 -16.63 15.35 -4.75
N ASP A 27 -16.52 14.97 -6.01
CA ASP A 27 -17.61 15.05 -6.99
C ASP A 27 -18.75 14.11 -6.60
N LEU A 28 -18.42 12.88 -6.18
CA LEU A 28 -19.42 11.93 -5.69
C LEU A 28 -20.11 12.42 -4.40
N LYS A 29 -19.36 13.01 -3.48
CA LYS A 29 -19.90 13.66 -2.27
C LYS A 29 -20.89 14.79 -2.63
N ALA A 30 -20.55 15.62 -3.63
CA ALA A 30 -21.43 16.68 -4.11
C ALA A 30 -22.70 16.10 -4.77
N ALA A 31 -22.57 15.07 -5.59
CA ALA A 31 -23.70 14.37 -6.21
C ALA A 31 -24.66 13.78 -5.18
N ILE A 32 -24.15 13.15 -4.10
CA ILE A 32 -24.96 12.61 -3.00
C ILE A 32 -25.77 13.72 -2.32
N ARG A 33 -25.18 14.90 -2.12
CA ARG A 33 -25.84 16.01 -1.46
C ARG A 33 -27.00 16.57 -2.27
N SER A 34 -26.88 16.58 -3.60
CA SER A 34 -27.89 17.12 -4.53
C SER A 34 -28.93 16.08 -4.99
N ALA A 35 -28.71 14.79 -4.76
CA ALA A 35 -29.57 13.71 -5.21
C ALA A 35 -30.91 13.65 -4.45
N ASP A 36 -31.95 13.16 -5.15
CA ASP A 36 -33.21 12.76 -4.50
C ASP A 36 -33.01 11.52 -3.60
N VAL A 37 -34.05 11.14 -2.87
CA VAL A 37 -33.98 10.05 -1.86
C VAL A 37 -33.62 8.72 -2.50
N ILE A 38 -34.13 8.42 -3.70
CA ILE A 38 -33.91 7.13 -4.38
C ILE A 38 -32.47 7.05 -4.91
N ALA A 39 -32.04 8.06 -5.65
CA ALA A 39 -30.69 8.14 -6.20
C ALA A 39 -29.63 8.21 -5.09
N LYS A 40 -29.94 8.89 -3.98
CA LYS A 40 -29.05 9.00 -2.81
C LYS A 40 -28.66 7.65 -2.25
N THR A 41 -29.59 6.72 -2.09
CA THR A 41 -29.31 5.36 -1.59
C THR A 41 -28.31 4.62 -2.47
N VAL A 42 -28.46 4.72 -3.80
CA VAL A 42 -27.53 4.09 -4.76
C VAL A 42 -26.16 4.75 -4.69
N LEU A 43 -26.12 6.08 -4.65
CA LEU A 43 -24.85 6.83 -4.60
C LEU A 43 -24.08 6.62 -3.30
N LEU A 44 -24.76 6.43 -2.16
CA LEU A 44 -24.12 6.10 -0.88
C LEU A 44 -23.39 4.74 -0.96
N ARG A 45 -24.00 3.74 -1.59
CA ARG A 45 -23.34 2.42 -1.82
C ARG A 45 -22.15 2.57 -2.77
N ALA A 46 -22.31 3.36 -3.83
CA ALA A 46 -21.22 3.68 -4.76
C ALA A 46 -20.04 4.36 -4.04
N LEU A 47 -20.32 5.29 -3.11
CA LEU A 47 -19.30 6.00 -2.35
C LEU A 47 -18.39 5.06 -1.58
N VAL A 48 -18.94 4.09 -0.82
CA VAL A 48 -18.12 3.14 -0.04
C VAL A 48 -17.26 2.28 -0.97
N THR A 49 -17.86 1.80 -2.07
CA THR A 49 -17.13 0.98 -3.03
C THR A 49 -15.99 1.75 -3.69
N MET A 50 -16.21 3.00 -4.08
CA MET A 50 -15.18 3.86 -4.67
C MET A 50 -14.12 4.29 -3.65
N ALA A 51 -14.52 4.64 -2.43
CA ALA A 51 -13.59 5.00 -1.36
C ALA A 51 -12.61 3.85 -1.07
N TYR A 52 -13.12 2.63 -0.97
CA TYR A 52 -12.28 1.45 -0.82
C TYR A 52 -11.36 1.23 -2.03
N ALA A 53 -11.90 1.30 -3.25
CA ALA A 53 -11.12 1.10 -4.46
C ALA A 53 -10.00 2.15 -4.62
N HIS A 54 -10.27 3.40 -4.22
CA HIS A 54 -9.28 4.46 -4.21
C HIS A 54 -8.20 4.22 -3.14
N TRP A 55 -8.58 3.83 -1.93
CA TRP A 55 -7.65 3.47 -0.88
C TRP A 55 -6.71 2.34 -1.30
N GLU A 56 -7.26 1.20 -1.70
CA GLU A 56 -6.49 0.04 -2.13
C GLU A 56 -5.61 0.34 -3.35
N GLY A 57 -6.18 0.97 -4.37
CA GLY A 57 -5.48 1.35 -5.60
C GLY A 57 -4.34 2.33 -5.34
N TYR A 58 -4.55 3.31 -4.46
CA TYR A 58 -3.53 4.28 -4.09
C TYR A 58 -2.35 3.63 -3.38
N VAL A 59 -2.61 2.80 -2.36
CA VAL A 59 -1.56 2.08 -1.62
C VAL A 59 -0.72 1.23 -2.55
N ARG A 60 -1.34 0.42 -3.40
CA ARG A 60 -0.65 -0.46 -4.34
C ARG A 60 0.24 0.33 -5.32
N ILE A 61 -0.30 1.39 -5.94
CA ILE A 61 0.44 2.19 -6.92
C ILE A 61 1.59 2.93 -6.23
N SER A 62 1.34 3.53 -5.07
CA SER A 62 2.34 4.30 -4.33
C SER A 62 3.49 3.43 -3.82
N ALA A 63 3.20 2.25 -3.27
CA ALA A 63 4.23 1.28 -2.89
C ALA A 63 5.06 0.84 -4.10
N THR A 64 4.41 0.57 -5.25
CA THR A 64 5.11 0.23 -6.50
C THR A 64 6.05 1.35 -6.95
N LYS A 65 5.61 2.61 -6.89
CA LYS A 65 6.44 3.78 -7.24
C LYS A 65 7.62 3.95 -6.28
N TYR A 66 7.39 3.76 -4.99
CA TYR A 66 8.43 3.80 -3.97
C TYR A 66 9.53 2.76 -4.24
N PHE A 67 9.18 1.50 -4.44
CA PHE A 67 10.16 0.46 -4.76
C PHE A 67 10.85 0.70 -6.11
N THR A 68 10.12 1.20 -7.11
CA THR A 68 10.71 1.59 -8.40
C THR A 68 11.77 2.66 -8.20
N HIS A 69 11.50 3.69 -7.37
CA HIS A 69 12.46 4.74 -7.05
C HIS A 69 13.74 4.16 -6.42
N ILE A 70 13.62 3.26 -5.45
CA ILE A 70 14.79 2.70 -4.76
C ILE A 70 15.56 1.73 -5.66
N THR A 71 14.89 0.86 -6.41
CA THR A 71 15.55 -0.10 -7.32
C THR A 71 16.34 0.61 -8.43
N LEU A 72 15.88 1.77 -8.89
CA LEU A 72 16.59 2.58 -9.87
C LEU A 72 17.93 3.13 -9.36
N LYS A 73 18.11 3.26 -8.03
CA LYS A 73 19.38 3.65 -7.42
C LYS A 73 20.44 2.54 -7.47
N LYS A 74 20.03 1.29 -7.65
CA LYS A 74 20.90 0.10 -7.76
C LYS A 74 21.96 -0.01 -6.66
N ARG A 75 21.58 0.38 -5.42
CA ARG A 75 22.51 0.29 -4.29
C ARG A 75 22.70 -1.15 -3.84
N PRO A 76 23.90 -1.50 -3.33
CA PRO A 76 24.12 -2.82 -2.74
C PRO A 76 23.28 -2.98 -1.45
N PHE A 77 22.84 -4.19 -1.15
CA PHE A 77 22.01 -4.46 0.02
C PHE A 77 22.65 -4.02 1.34
N ARG A 78 23.98 -4.10 1.46
CA ARG A 78 24.70 -3.64 2.65
C ARG A 78 24.49 -2.16 2.99
N GLU A 79 24.13 -1.33 2.00
CA GLU A 79 23.84 0.10 2.17
C GLU A 79 22.36 0.39 2.45
N LEU A 80 21.49 -0.60 2.29
CA LEU A 80 20.05 -0.45 2.45
C LEU A 80 19.59 -0.91 3.84
N ASP A 81 18.44 -0.42 4.27
CA ASP A 81 17.72 -0.98 5.42
C ASP A 81 17.56 -2.50 5.24
N GLY A 82 17.81 -3.26 6.29
CA GLY A 82 17.82 -4.71 6.25
C GLY A 82 16.51 -5.34 5.75
N GLN A 83 15.39 -4.59 5.81
CA GLN A 83 14.12 -5.09 5.30
C GLN A 83 14.15 -5.31 3.78
N PHE A 84 14.84 -4.47 3.01
CA PHE A 84 14.98 -4.67 1.55
C PHE A 84 15.68 -5.98 1.20
N TYR A 85 16.68 -6.37 2.01
CA TYR A 85 17.34 -7.65 1.85
C TYR A 85 16.40 -8.82 2.14
N LYS A 86 15.67 -8.77 3.25
CA LYS A 86 14.67 -9.78 3.61
C LYS A 86 13.61 -9.95 2.52
N ASN A 87 13.10 -8.85 1.98
CA ASN A 87 12.08 -8.84 0.93
C ASN A 87 12.50 -9.65 -0.31
N THR A 88 13.79 -9.66 -0.64
CA THR A 88 14.32 -10.40 -1.80
C THR A 88 14.12 -11.91 -1.65
N PHE A 89 14.11 -12.42 -0.42
CA PHE A 89 14.02 -13.86 -0.16
C PHE A 89 12.63 -14.32 0.25
N LEU A 90 11.70 -13.45 0.62
CA LEU A 90 10.36 -13.84 1.08
C LEU A 90 9.63 -14.74 0.08
N ALA A 91 9.58 -14.37 -1.19
CA ALA A 91 8.91 -15.18 -2.22
C ALA A 91 9.65 -16.52 -2.49
N ARG A 92 10.98 -16.52 -2.40
CA ARG A 92 11.79 -17.74 -2.54
C ARG A 92 11.60 -18.66 -1.34
N LEU A 93 11.48 -18.10 -0.14
CA LEU A 93 11.23 -18.83 1.09
C LEU A 93 9.89 -19.58 1.03
N ASP A 94 8.83 -18.92 0.57
CA ASP A 94 7.53 -19.55 0.34
C ASP A 94 7.59 -20.70 -0.65
N ALA A 95 8.29 -20.51 -1.78
CA ALA A 95 8.48 -21.56 -2.78
C ALA A 95 9.27 -22.74 -2.20
N PHE A 96 10.31 -22.42 -1.42
CA PHE A 96 11.15 -23.42 -0.75
C PHE A 96 10.35 -24.27 0.23
N PHE A 97 9.53 -23.70 1.10
CA PHE A 97 8.68 -24.45 2.03
C PHE A 97 7.65 -25.34 1.33
N ARG A 98 7.16 -24.94 0.16
CA ARG A 98 6.21 -25.74 -0.62
C ARG A 98 6.88 -26.93 -1.34
N SER A 99 8.18 -26.82 -1.70
CA SER A 99 8.88 -27.84 -2.50
C SER A 99 9.35 -29.06 -1.71
N LYS A 100 9.31 -29.04 -0.37
CA LYS A 100 9.91 -30.08 0.50
C LYS A 100 11.36 -30.40 0.10
N GLY A 101 12.13 -29.37 -0.17
CA GLY A 101 13.51 -29.48 -0.69
C GLY A 101 14.42 -30.38 0.12
N SER A 102 15.41 -30.96 -0.53
CA SER A 102 16.46 -31.77 0.08
C SER A 102 17.34 -30.96 1.02
N THR A 103 18.11 -31.62 1.87
CA THR A 103 19.10 -30.95 2.73
C THR A 103 20.10 -30.15 1.90
N GLN A 104 20.50 -30.66 0.72
CA GLN A 104 21.39 -29.94 -0.18
C GLN A 104 20.80 -28.65 -0.73
N GLU A 105 19.53 -28.66 -1.11
CA GLU A 105 18.81 -27.44 -1.56
C GLU A 105 18.66 -26.44 -0.41
N SER A 106 18.42 -26.91 0.82
CA SER A 106 18.36 -26.08 2.02
C SER A 106 19.71 -25.37 2.27
N CYS A 107 20.81 -26.10 2.21
CA CYS A 107 22.17 -25.54 2.36
C CYS A 107 22.49 -24.54 1.25
N SER A 108 22.15 -24.84 0.01
CA SER A 108 22.33 -23.93 -1.13
C SER A 108 21.53 -22.65 -0.99
N PHE A 109 20.30 -22.75 -0.51
CA PHE A 109 19.46 -21.57 -0.24
C PHE A 109 20.04 -20.67 0.86
N ILE A 110 20.50 -21.28 1.96
CA ILE A 110 21.17 -20.54 3.05
C ILE A 110 22.45 -19.88 2.53
N ALA A 111 23.29 -20.58 1.77
CA ALA A 111 24.49 -20.00 1.18
C ALA A 111 24.15 -18.79 0.29
N THR A 112 23.12 -18.90 -0.55
CA THR A 112 22.64 -17.78 -1.38
C THR A 112 22.24 -16.56 -0.51
N ILE A 113 21.57 -16.78 0.61
CA ILE A 113 21.24 -15.70 1.54
C ILE A 113 22.50 -15.06 2.11
N LEU A 114 23.46 -15.84 2.57
CA LEU A 114 24.68 -15.33 3.22
C LEU A 114 25.59 -14.55 2.26
N GLU A 115 25.66 -14.97 0.99
CA GLU A 115 26.60 -14.44 -0.01
C GLU A 115 26.06 -13.24 -0.79
N SER A 116 24.73 -12.97 -0.74
CA SER A 116 24.10 -11.95 -1.59
C SER A 116 24.18 -10.52 -1.06
N HIS A 117 24.83 -10.25 0.06
CA HIS A 117 24.85 -8.93 0.70
C HIS A 117 25.43 -7.81 -0.16
N ASP A 118 26.38 -8.13 -1.03
CA ASP A 118 27.02 -7.18 -1.94
C ASP A 118 26.29 -7.04 -3.28
N SER A 119 25.29 -7.87 -3.52
CA SER A 119 24.48 -7.76 -4.72
C SER A 119 23.59 -6.49 -4.68
N ARG A 120 23.24 -5.98 -5.87
CA ARG A 120 22.49 -4.73 -6.00
C ARG A 120 20.99 -4.97 -5.94
N PHE A 121 20.29 -4.14 -5.18
CA PHE A 121 18.83 -4.11 -5.16
C PHE A 121 18.32 -3.45 -6.45
N ALA A 122 18.06 -4.25 -7.48
CA ALA A 122 17.61 -3.80 -8.79
C ALA A 122 16.17 -4.23 -9.12
N TYR A 123 15.55 -5.07 -8.29
CA TYR A 123 14.23 -5.65 -8.53
C TYR A 123 13.54 -5.99 -7.20
N ILE A 124 12.24 -5.82 -7.16
CA ILE A 124 11.36 -6.37 -6.13
C ILE A 124 10.30 -7.25 -6.77
N ASN A 125 9.97 -8.37 -6.14
CA ASN A 125 8.87 -9.20 -6.59
C ASN A 125 7.53 -8.43 -6.42
N PRO A 126 6.77 -8.17 -7.50
CA PRO A 126 5.49 -7.44 -7.42
C PRO A 126 4.45 -8.10 -6.51
N GLN A 127 4.53 -9.42 -6.30
CA GLN A 127 3.63 -10.15 -5.40
C GLN A 127 3.77 -9.74 -3.93
N LEU A 128 4.89 -9.12 -3.54
CA LEU A 128 5.05 -8.57 -2.19
C LEU A 128 4.21 -7.29 -1.97
N ILE A 129 3.78 -6.64 -3.06
CA ILE A 129 2.96 -5.43 -3.03
C ILE A 129 1.49 -5.78 -3.32
N ASP A 130 1.13 -7.04 -3.16
CA ASP A 130 -0.24 -7.50 -3.39
C ASP A 130 -1.14 -7.12 -2.21
N THR A 131 -2.20 -6.38 -2.50
CA THR A 131 -3.26 -6.02 -1.54
C THR A 131 -4.27 -7.15 -1.32
N LYS A 132 -4.11 -8.29 -2.02
CA LYS A 132 -4.98 -9.46 -1.97
C LYS A 132 -6.45 -9.15 -2.28
N SER A 133 -6.72 -8.04 -2.96
CA SER A 133 -8.06 -7.48 -3.22
C SER A 133 -8.91 -7.30 -1.93
N ASN A 134 -8.24 -7.26 -0.77
CA ASN A 134 -8.83 -7.15 0.57
C ASN A 134 -7.89 -6.40 1.51
N LEU A 135 -7.61 -5.13 1.19
CA LEU A 135 -6.71 -4.29 1.99
C LEU A 135 -7.34 -3.95 3.35
N ASN A 136 -7.21 -4.88 4.29
CA ASN A 136 -7.55 -4.71 5.70
C ASN A 136 -6.33 -4.20 6.50
N THR A 137 -6.50 -4.02 7.80
CA THR A 137 -5.44 -3.53 8.69
C THR A 137 -4.25 -4.49 8.75
N ASP A 138 -4.46 -5.80 8.71
CA ASP A 138 -3.35 -6.76 8.75
C ASP A 138 -2.54 -6.73 7.43
N VAL A 139 -3.21 -6.59 6.29
CA VAL A 139 -2.54 -6.45 4.98
C VAL A 139 -1.76 -5.14 4.87
N ILE A 140 -2.32 -4.01 5.35
CA ILE A 140 -1.56 -2.75 5.34
C ILE A 140 -0.37 -2.79 6.30
N LYS A 141 -0.47 -3.50 7.43
CA LYS A 141 0.63 -3.75 8.35
C LYS A 141 1.77 -4.52 7.67
N ASP A 142 1.45 -5.60 6.95
CA ASP A 142 2.44 -6.36 6.17
C ASP A 142 3.11 -5.48 5.11
N LEU A 143 2.33 -4.66 4.39
CA LEU A 143 2.88 -3.72 3.41
C LEU A 143 3.77 -2.65 4.05
N CYS A 144 3.40 -2.13 5.22
CA CYS A 144 4.25 -1.21 5.97
C CYS A 144 5.57 -1.88 6.37
N LEU A 145 5.54 -3.13 6.86
CA LEU A 145 6.75 -3.89 7.15
C LEU A 145 7.64 -4.04 5.91
N ILE A 146 7.07 -4.46 4.77
CA ILE A 146 7.78 -4.61 3.49
C ILE A 146 8.40 -3.29 3.04
N CYS A 147 7.70 -2.16 3.22
CA CYS A 147 8.19 -0.82 2.89
C CYS A 147 9.16 -0.24 3.95
N SER A 148 9.32 -0.90 5.08
CA SER A 148 10.06 -0.39 6.26
C SER A 148 9.44 0.90 6.80
N PHE A 149 8.10 0.93 6.96
CA PHE A 149 7.31 2.02 7.53
C PHE A 149 6.75 1.66 8.89
N ASP A 150 6.43 2.69 9.69
CA ASP A 150 5.59 2.55 10.87
C ASP A 150 4.11 2.39 10.45
N ASN A 151 3.39 1.51 11.14
CA ASN A 151 1.98 1.22 10.88
C ASN A 151 1.01 1.76 11.95
N ALA A 152 1.48 2.45 12.99
CA ALA A 152 0.67 2.88 14.14
C ALA A 152 -0.57 3.71 13.73
N PHE A 153 -0.43 4.57 12.73
CA PHE A 153 -1.55 5.36 12.22
C PHE A 153 -2.70 4.49 11.70
N PHE A 154 -2.39 3.44 10.94
CA PHE A 154 -3.40 2.54 10.37
C PHE A 154 -4.03 1.64 11.44
N GLU A 155 -3.27 1.25 12.45
CA GLU A 155 -3.80 0.50 13.61
C GLU A 155 -4.83 1.33 14.40
N ASN A 156 -4.61 2.63 14.55
CA ASN A 156 -5.55 3.53 15.21
C ASN A 156 -6.88 3.68 14.42
N ASP A 157 -6.83 3.54 13.11
CA ASP A 157 -8.01 3.57 12.22
C ASP A 157 -8.53 2.17 11.82
N ARG A 158 -8.14 1.11 12.54
CA ARG A 158 -8.52 -0.30 12.27
C ARG A 158 -10.01 -0.48 12.04
N LEU A 159 -10.85 0.03 12.92
CA LEU A 159 -12.31 -0.11 12.80
C LEU A 159 -12.85 0.54 11.53
N PHE A 160 -12.30 1.67 11.13
CA PHE A 160 -12.70 2.34 9.90
C PHE A 160 -12.26 1.55 8.66
N ILE A 161 -11.02 1.08 8.62
CA ILE A 161 -10.47 0.30 7.50
C ILE A 161 -11.24 -1.02 7.36
N ASP A 162 -11.36 -1.79 8.43
CA ASP A 162 -11.86 -3.16 8.38
C ASP A 162 -13.39 -3.23 8.30
N LEU A 163 -14.10 -2.37 9.03
CA LEU A 163 -15.56 -2.43 9.11
C LEU A 163 -16.25 -1.45 8.15
N THR A 164 -15.77 -0.21 8.07
CA THR A 164 -16.46 0.79 7.24
C THR A 164 -16.06 0.66 5.78
N LEU A 165 -14.76 0.57 5.47
CA LEU A 165 -14.32 0.45 4.08
C LEU A 165 -14.48 -0.98 3.58
N LEU A 166 -13.75 -1.94 4.16
CA LEU A 166 -13.66 -3.28 3.58
C LEU A 166 -14.95 -4.10 3.74
N ARG A 167 -15.49 -4.23 4.98
CA ARG A 167 -16.67 -5.08 5.21
C ARG A 167 -17.90 -4.55 4.47
N LYS A 168 -18.18 -3.23 4.54
CA LYS A 168 -19.32 -2.65 3.82
C LYS A 168 -19.15 -2.80 2.31
N ARG A 169 -17.94 -2.57 1.75
CA ARG A 169 -17.68 -2.81 0.31
C ARG A 169 -17.94 -4.26 -0.08
N ASN A 170 -17.49 -5.21 0.74
CA ASN A 170 -17.72 -6.63 0.46
C ASN A 170 -19.21 -6.97 0.49
N ALA A 171 -19.97 -6.50 1.50
CA ALA A 171 -21.41 -6.69 1.57
C ALA A 171 -22.10 -6.12 0.30
N ILE A 172 -21.73 -4.92 -0.13
CA ILE A 172 -22.26 -4.29 -1.35
C ILE A 172 -21.93 -5.12 -2.59
N ALA A 173 -20.68 -5.58 -2.73
CA ALA A 173 -20.22 -6.38 -3.87
C ALA A 173 -20.93 -7.73 -3.97
N HIS A 174 -21.35 -8.31 -2.83
CA HIS A 174 -22.13 -9.54 -2.76
C HIS A 174 -23.66 -9.32 -2.81
N GLY A 175 -24.11 -8.10 -3.15
CA GLY A 175 -25.53 -7.80 -3.30
C GLY A 175 -26.31 -7.72 -1.98
N GLN A 176 -25.62 -7.63 -0.84
CA GLN A 176 -26.28 -7.52 0.46
C GLN A 176 -26.80 -6.08 0.68
N GLU A 177 -27.89 -5.94 1.40
CA GLU A 177 -28.45 -4.67 1.83
C GLU A 177 -27.68 -4.22 3.09
N ASP A 178 -26.63 -3.39 2.90
CA ASP A 178 -25.92 -2.74 4.01
C ASP A 178 -26.20 -1.23 3.92
N GLY A 179 -26.92 -0.73 4.92
CA GLY A 179 -27.32 0.66 4.99
C GLY A 179 -26.14 1.58 5.29
N ILE A 180 -26.06 2.68 4.55
CA ILE A 180 -25.08 3.74 4.78
C ILE A 180 -25.84 5.02 5.08
N ASP A 181 -25.57 5.61 6.25
CA ASP A 181 -26.20 6.87 6.63
C ASP A 181 -25.53 8.04 5.87
N VAL A 182 -26.35 8.96 5.39
CA VAL A 182 -25.86 10.17 4.71
C VAL A 182 -24.92 10.99 5.61
N ARG A 183 -25.06 10.87 6.93
CA ARG A 183 -24.18 11.52 7.92
C ARG A 183 -22.76 10.93 7.94
N GLU A 184 -22.56 9.71 7.42
CA GLU A 184 -21.26 9.08 7.32
C GLU A 184 -20.43 9.56 6.10
N VAL A 185 -21.06 10.25 5.13
CA VAL A 185 -20.45 10.66 3.86
C VAL A 185 -19.15 11.45 4.07
N ASP A 186 -19.20 12.48 4.91
CA ASP A 186 -18.05 13.32 5.19
C ASP A 186 -16.93 12.50 5.86
N THR A 187 -17.28 11.69 6.84
CA THR A 187 -16.32 10.82 7.55
C THR A 187 -15.66 9.82 6.61
N ILE A 188 -16.44 9.18 5.71
CA ILE A 188 -15.91 8.20 4.74
C ILE A 188 -14.92 8.88 3.81
N VAL A 189 -15.26 10.02 3.22
CA VAL A 189 -14.40 10.75 2.30
C VAL A 189 -13.15 11.25 3.01
N ASP A 190 -13.31 11.96 4.13
CA ASP A 190 -12.21 12.63 4.80
C ASP A 190 -11.21 11.62 5.40
N LYS A 191 -11.69 10.54 6.02
CA LYS A 191 -10.81 9.48 6.53
C LYS A 191 -10.11 8.70 5.41
N THR A 192 -10.80 8.40 4.30
CA THR A 192 -10.15 7.76 3.16
C THR A 192 -9.03 8.61 2.59
N LEU A 193 -9.27 9.92 2.44
CA LEU A 193 -8.24 10.87 2.00
C LEU A 193 -7.09 10.98 3.01
N ALA A 194 -7.38 10.96 4.31
CA ALA A 194 -6.37 10.97 5.37
C ALA A 194 -5.47 9.72 5.33
N LEU A 195 -6.05 8.52 5.15
CA LEU A 195 -5.30 7.27 4.99
C LEU A 195 -4.34 7.34 3.79
N MET A 196 -4.83 7.78 2.62
CA MET A 196 -3.99 7.93 1.42
C MET A 196 -2.91 8.99 1.62
N GLY A 197 -3.25 10.13 2.21
CA GLY A 197 -2.31 11.21 2.51
C GLY A 197 -1.23 10.78 3.49
N HIS A 198 -1.58 9.99 4.52
CA HIS A 198 -0.61 9.47 5.47
C HIS A 198 0.36 8.48 4.79
N PHE A 199 -0.15 7.55 3.97
CA PHE A 199 0.72 6.62 3.23
C PHE A 199 1.68 7.36 2.29
N LYS A 200 1.21 8.43 1.61
CA LYS A 200 2.08 9.34 0.85
C LYS A 200 3.20 9.91 1.71
N THR A 201 2.83 10.48 2.88
CA THR A 201 3.78 11.11 3.81
C THR A 201 4.85 10.13 4.30
N LEU A 202 4.48 8.86 4.58
CA LEU A 202 5.45 7.83 4.95
C LEU A 202 6.50 7.60 3.85
N ILE A 203 6.06 7.53 2.59
CA ILE A 203 6.96 7.36 1.43
C ILE A 203 7.89 8.58 1.31
N GLU A 204 7.32 9.78 1.31
CA GLU A 204 8.08 11.02 1.13
C GLU A 204 9.11 11.22 2.25
N ASN A 205 8.71 11.02 3.50
CA ASN A 205 9.62 11.10 4.64
C ASN A 205 10.74 10.08 4.54
N LYS A 206 10.43 8.81 4.21
CA LYS A 206 11.42 7.74 4.08
C LYS A 206 12.45 8.06 2.98
N VAL A 207 12.01 8.65 1.88
CA VAL A 207 12.88 9.04 0.75
C VAL A 207 13.67 10.31 1.06
N TYR A 208 13.02 11.35 1.55
CA TYR A 208 13.65 12.63 1.88
C TYR A 208 14.74 12.50 2.96
N THR A 209 14.45 11.78 4.04
CA THR A 209 15.42 11.52 5.12
C THR A 209 16.45 10.45 4.75
N LYS A 210 16.34 9.85 3.56
CA LYS A 210 17.13 8.67 3.15
C LYS A 210 17.01 7.49 4.13
N GLY A 211 15.90 7.42 4.85
CA GLY A 211 15.62 6.38 5.83
C GLY A 211 15.55 4.96 5.25
N TYR A 212 15.55 4.83 3.92
CA TYR A 212 15.71 3.55 3.22
C TYR A 212 17.18 3.06 3.22
N LEU A 213 18.12 3.88 3.62
CA LEU A 213 19.52 3.48 3.81
C LEU A 213 19.70 2.90 5.20
N ARG A 214 20.71 2.05 5.32
CA ARG A 214 21.14 1.52 6.61
C ARG A 214 21.65 2.66 7.49
N SER A 215 21.12 2.78 8.69
CA SER A 215 21.68 3.70 9.67
C SER A 215 23.12 3.29 9.93
N SER A 216 24.06 4.22 9.72
CA SER A 216 25.43 4.02 10.15
C SER A 216 25.38 3.90 11.66
N GLY A 217 25.50 2.67 12.19
CA GLY A 217 25.56 2.45 13.62
C GLY A 217 26.72 3.27 14.18
N VAL A 218 26.43 4.10 15.17
CA VAL A 218 27.41 4.69 16.07
C VAL A 218 28.01 3.59 16.90
#